data_e69a81ba545064df9f5312f3627c1ed9
#
_entry.id   e69a81ba545064df9f5312f3627c1ed9
#
_cell.length_a   1.000
_cell.length_b   1.000
_cell.length_c   1.000
_cell.angle_alpha   90.00
_cell.angle_beta   90.00
_cell.angle_gamma   90.00
#
_symmetry.space_group_name_H-M   'P 1'
#
loop_
_entity.id
_entity.type
_entity.pdbx_description
1 polymer ?
#
loop_
_entity_poly.entity_id
_entity_poly.type
_entity_poly.pdbx_seq_one_letter_code
_entity_poly.pdbx_strand_id
1 'polypeptide(L)'
;DPYGGQEDLKAGVLRCVGEPKRRFEEDALRILRLVRFCSVLGFSAEKETARAAHEVRGLLAHVAHERVYAEMNKLLLGENVGETLLTFPDILGVPIPEISPCVGFDQCNYHHCFDVWGHTARAVAAVPPKRELRWTMLFHDLGKPLCRTFDEQGVGHFYGHTALSARMAEDIMARLHFEKALRDRIRAQLACFDDMFRPERAAIHKEMARLGAETVQNLSLIHI
;
A
#
# COMPACT_ATOMS: atom_id res chain seq x y z
N ASP A 1 -8.55 -19.09 30.27
CA ASP A 1 -8.37 -17.92 29.40
C ASP A 1 -8.85 -16.67 30.14
N PRO A 2 -7.94 -15.95 30.81
CA PRO A 2 -8.32 -14.81 31.66
C PRO A 2 -8.72 -13.55 30.86
N TYR A 3 -8.49 -13.53 29.54
CA TYR A 3 -8.72 -12.35 28.71
C TYR A 3 -9.73 -12.58 27.57
N GLY A 4 -10.40 -13.72 27.52
CA GLY A 4 -11.40 -14.03 26.48
C GLY A 4 -10.81 -14.27 25.09
N GLY A 5 -9.50 -14.52 24.95
CA GLY A 5 -8.83 -14.66 23.65
C GLY A 5 -9.33 -15.83 22.81
N GLN A 6 -9.88 -16.88 23.41
CA GLN A 6 -10.52 -17.98 22.65
C GLN A 6 -11.84 -17.54 22.01
N GLU A 7 -12.59 -16.68 22.68
CA GLU A 7 -13.84 -16.13 22.11
C GLU A 7 -13.52 -15.12 21.02
N ASP A 8 -12.56 -14.22 21.26
CA ASP A 8 -12.07 -13.28 20.25
C ASP A 8 -11.53 -14.00 19.01
N LEU A 9 -10.78 -15.09 19.20
CA LEU A 9 -10.28 -15.91 18.10
C LEU A 9 -11.40 -16.53 17.26
N LYS A 10 -12.45 -17.06 17.91
CA LYS A 10 -13.63 -17.62 17.24
C LYS A 10 -14.45 -16.55 16.52
N ALA A 11 -14.50 -15.34 17.09
CA ALA A 11 -15.21 -14.20 16.52
C ALA A 11 -14.39 -13.45 15.44
N GLY A 12 -13.11 -13.79 15.22
CA GLY A 12 -12.25 -13.08 14.31
C GLY A 12 -11.94 -11.64 14.75
N VAL A 13 -11.74 -11.43 16.06
CA VAL A 13 -11.54 -10.10 16.66
C VAL A 13 -10.13 -9.97 17.22
N LEU A 14 -9.50 -8.83 16.95
CA LEU A 14 -8.20 -8.44 17.51
C LEU A 14 -8.42 -7.43 18.63
N ARG A 15 -8.22 -7.87 19.86
CA ARG A 15 -8.35 -7.06 21.06
C ARG A 15 -7.00 -6.89 21.75
N CYS A 16 -6.71 -5.67 22.18
CA CYS A 16 -5.54 -5.39 22.99
C CYS A 16 -5.72 -5.92 24.41
N VAL A 17 -4.74 -6.65 24.92
CA VAL A 17 -4.75 -7.10 26.33
C VAL A 17 -4.38 -5.92 27.24
N GLY A 18 -5.30 -5.57 28.14
CA GLY A 18 -5.19 -4.43 29.03
C GLY A 18 -5.70 -3.13 28.38
N GLU A 19 -5.20 -2.00 28.84
CA GLU A 19 -5.60 -0.68 28.34
C GLU A 19 -4.89 -0.36 27.02
N PRO A 20 -5.62 -0.24 25.87
CA PRO A 20 -5.02 -0.19 24.55
C PRO A 20 -4.05 0.98 24.34
N LYS A 21 -4.44 2.19 24.78
CA LYS A 21 -3.63 3.40 24.62
C LYS A 21 -2.28 3.24 25.29
N ARG A 22 -2.26 2.80 26.55
CA ARG A 22 -1.04 2.56 27.30
C ARG A 22 -0.16 1.50 26.61
N ARG A 23 -0.75 0.44 26.09
CA ARG A 23 -0.01 -0.63 25.39
C ARG A 23 0.63 -0.14 24.08
N PHE A 24 0.00 0.80 23.38
CA PHE A 24 0.56 1.44 22.19
C PHE A 24 1.66 2.46 22.55
N GLU A 25 1.50 3.17 23.66
CA GLU A 25 2.53 4.08 24.17
C GLU A 25 3.80 3.33 24.63
N GLU A 26 3.68 2.12 25.19
CA GLU A 26 4.83 1.28 25.54
C GLU A 26 5.64 0.80 24.33
N ASP A 27 4.99 0.47 23.21
CA ASP A 27 5.62 0.12 21.93
C ASP A 27 4.67 0.45 20.78
N ALA A 28 4.92 1.58 20.14
CA ALA A 28 4.09 2.09 19.04
C ALA A 28 4.00 1.13 17.84
N LEU A 29 4.99 0.24 17.63
CA LEU A 29 4.91 -0.77 16.57
C LEU A 29 3.70 -1.70 16.72
N ARG A 30 3.15 -1.85 17.92
CA ARG A 30 1.93 -2.64 18.15
C ARG A 30 0.75 -2.13 17.33
N ILE A 31 0.72 -0.82 16.99
CA ILE A 31 -0.30 -0.24 16.09
C ILE A 31 -0.18 -0.85 14.69
N LEU A 32 1.02 -0.89 14.09
CA LEU A 32 1.23 -1.53 12.79
C LEU A 32 1.02 -3.05 12.86
N ARG A 33 1.34 -3.69 13.97
CA ARG A 33 1.07 -5.11 14.18
C ARG A 33 -0.43 -5.41 14.20
N LEU A 34 -1.25 -4.54 14.81
CA LEU A 34 -2.71 -4.64 14.76
C LEU A 34 -3.18 -4.60 13.30
N VAL A 35 -2.78 -3.56 12.55
CA VAL A 35 -3.15 -3.39 11.14
C VAL A 35 -2.69 -4.59 10.30
N ARG A 36 -1.47 -5.07 10.51
CA ARG A 36 -0.97 -6.28 9.85
C ARG A 36 -1.81 -7.52 10.17
N PHE A 37 -2.22 -7.71 11.42
CA PHE A 37 -3.05 -8.86 11.78
C PHE A 37 -4.44 -8.79 11.14
N CYS A 38 -5.03 -7.58 11.00
CA CYS A 38 -6.25 -7.40 10.21
C CYS A 38 -6.06 -7.90 8.77
N SER A 39 -4.93 -7.55 8.15
CA SER A 39 -4.63 -7.96 6.77
C SER A 39 -4.36 -9.46 6.63
N VAL A 40 -3.53 -10.02 7.52
CA VAL A 40 -3.04 -11.41 7.40
C VAL A 40 -4.08 -12.44 7.85
N LEU A 41 -4.83 -12.13 8.91
CA LEU A 41 -5.80 -13.05 9.50
C LEU A 41 -7.24 -12.80 9.00
N GLY A 42 -7.50 -11.66 8.36
CA GLY A 42 -8.85 -11.24 8.00
C GLY A 42 -9.71 -10.89 9.22
N PHE A 43 -9.09 -10.63 10.37
CA PHE A 43 -9.79 -10.29 11.61
C PHE A 43 -10.08 -8.79 11.70
N SER A 44 -11.14 -8.41 12.38
CA SER A 44 -11.46 -7.01 12.67
C SER A 44 -10.83 -6.55 13.98
N ALA A 45 -10.38 -5.29 14.02
CA ALA A 45 -9.93 -4.68 15.27
C ALA A 45 -11.16 -4.40 16.18
N GLU A 46 -11.06 -4.76 17.45
CA GLU A 46 -12.06 -4.40 18.45
C GLU A 46 -12.16 -2.87 18.56
N LYS A 47 -13.36 -2.34 18.78
CA LYS A 47 -13.70 -0.91 18.67
C LYS A 47 -12.78 0.00 19.50
N GLU A 48 -12.57 -0.30 20.79
CA GLU A 48 -11.73 0.53 21.66
C GLU A 48 -10.24 0.39 21.29
N THR A 49 -9.83 -0.81 20.88
CA THR A 49 -8.46 -1.06 20.37
C THR A 49 -8.21 -0.26 19.09
N ALA A 50 -9.16 -0.28 18.14
CA ALA A 50 -9.04 0.51 16.90
C ALA A 50 -9.01 2.01 17.20
N ARG A 51 -9.94 2.51 18.04
CA ARG A 51 -10.01 3.91 18.44
C ARG A 51 -8.69 4.39 19.05
N ALA A 52 -8.12 3.64 19.97
CA ALA A 52 -6.84 3.97 20.58
C ALA A 52 -5.69 3.98 19.55
N ALA A 53 -5.68 3.02 18.61
CA ALA A 53 -4.67 2.98 17.54
C ALA A 53 -4.72 4.24 16.66
N HIS A 54 -5.92 4.70 16.26
CA HIS A 54 -6.10 5.94 15.52
C HIS A 54 -5.70 7.17 16.34
N GLU A 55 -6.05 7.22 17.64
CA GLU A 55 -5.75 8.36 18.51
C GLU A 55 -4.24 8.58 18.68
N VAL A 56 -3.47 7.51 18.89
CA VAL A 56 -2.02 7.61 19.18
C VAL A 56 -1.14 7.25 17.98
N ARG A 57 -1.68 7.16 16.76
CA ARG A 57 -0.94 6.79 15.55
C ARG A 57 0.33 7.58 15.30
N GLY A 58 0.35 8.85 15.73
CA GLY A 58 1.52 9.74 15.59
C GLY A 58 2.79 9.19 16.23
N LEU A 59 2.68 8.29 17.22
CA LEU A 59 3.82 7.62 17.83
C LEU A 59 4.62 6.76 16.83
N LEU A 60 4.02 6.33 15.73
CA LEU A 60 4.70 5.58 14.68
C LEU A 60 5.84 6.36 14.02
N ALA A 61 5.82 7.68 14.06
CA ALA A 61 6.92 8.52 13.56
C ALA A 61 8.25 8.29 14.28
N HIS A 62 8.23 7.72 15.49
CA HIS A 62 9.40 7.43 16.30
C HIS A 62 9.86 5.96 16.22
N VAL A 63 9.16 5.12 15.43
CA VAL A 63 9.53 3.72 15.26
C VAL A 63 10.64 3.58 14.21
N ALA A 64 11.65 2.76 14.50
CA ALA A 64 12.75 2.48 13.57
C ALA A 64 12.20 1.98 12.22
N HIS A 65 12.73 2.52 11.12
CA HIS A 65 12.24 2.30 9.77
C HIS A 65 12.29 0.83 9.34
N GLU A 66 13.29 0.08 9.79
CA GLU A 66 13.42 -1.34 9.53
C GLU A 66 12.27 -2.15 10.17
N ARG A 67 11.82 -1.74 11.37
CA ARG A 67 10.69 -2.37 12.05
C ARG A 67 9.39 -2.08 11.32
N VAL A 68 9.21 -0.82 10.86
CA VAL A 68 8.08 -0.41 10.00
C VAL A 68 8.06 -1.25 8.72
N TYR A 69 9.20 -1.30 8.01
CA TYR A 69 9.34 -2.09 6.78
C TYR A 69 8.96 -3.56 6.97
N ALA A 70 9.44 -4.18 8.06
CA ALA A 70 9.16 -5.58 8.35
C ALA A 70 7.66 -5.86 8.56
N GLU A 71 6.94 -4.97 9.24
CA GLU A 71 5.49 -5.11 9.44
C GLU A 71 4.71 -4.79 8.16
N MET A 72 5.10 -3.75 7.41
CA MET A 72 4.47 -3.39 6.13
C MET A 72 4.62 -4.50 5.08
N ASN A 73 5.78 -5.16 4.98
CA ASN A 73 5.95 -6.31 4.09
C ASN A 73 4.95 -7.43 4.39
N LYS A 74 4.75 -7.76 5.67
CA LYS A 74 3.80 -8.80 6.06
C LYS A 74 2.36 -8.37 5.83
N LEU A 75 2.04 -7.10 6.09
CA LEU A 75 0.73 -6.51 5.86
C LEU A 75 0.33 -6.62 4.39
N LEU A 76 1.22 -6.18 3.49
CA LEU A 76 0.96 -6.20 2.05
C LEU A 76 0.78 -7.61 1.48
N LEU A 77 1.35 -8.63 2.12
CA LEU A 77 1.17 -10.02 1.71
C LEU A 77 -0.10 -10.69 2.26
N GLY A 78 -0.87 -9.98 3.10
CA GLY A 78 -2.12 -10.51 3.66
C GLY A 78 -3.22 -10.66 2.61
N GLU A 79 -4.13 -11.60 2.84
CA GLU A 79 -5.27 -11.85 1.97
C GLU A 79 -6.30 -10.73 2.04
N ASN A 80 -6.48 -10.12 3.23
CA ASN A 80 -7.43 -9.03 3.46
C ASN A 80 -6.80 -7.63 3.31
N VAL A 81 -5.74 -7.51 2.50
CA VAL A 81 -4.95 -6.27 2.38
C VAL A 81 -5.80 -5.09 1.87
N GLY A 82 -6.68 -5.30 0.89
CA GLY A 82 -7.50 -4.23 0.31
C GLY A 82 -8.37 -3.52 1.35
N GLU A 83 -9.17 -4.28 2.10
CA GLU A 83 -10.00 -3.74 3.18
C GLU A 83 -9.16 -3.10 4.30
N THR A 84 -8.01 -3.70 4.60
CA THR A 84 -7.10 -3.16 5.63
C THR A 84 -6.54 -1.80 5.21
N LEU A 85 -6.12 -1.64 3.94
CA LEU A 85 -5.63 -0.36 3.42
C LEU A 85 -6.74 0.71 3.45
N LEU A 86 -7.97 0.34 3.11
CA LEU A 86 -9.13 1.24 3.16
C LEU A 86 -9.51 1.65 4.60
N THR A 87 -9.34 0.76 5.56
CA THR A 87 -9.74 0.98 6.95
C THR A 87 -8.75 1.85 7.72
N PHE A 88 -7.44 1.75 7.43
CA PHE A 88 -6.38 2.37 8.24
C PHE A 88 -5.46 3.31 7.46
N PRO A 89 -5.95 4.13 6.51
CA PRO A 89 -5.08 4.98 5.68
C PRO A 89 -4.32 6.03 6.51
N ASP A 90 -4.92 6.56 7.56
CA ASP A 90 -4.34 7.57 8.45
C ASP A 90 -3.22 7.00 9.33
N ILE A 91 -3.30 5.71 9.71
CA ILE A 91 -2.23 5.01 10.42
C ILE A 91 -1.05 4.74 9.47
N LEU A 92 -1.35 4.26 8.24
CA LEU A 92 -0.35 3.97 7.22
C LEU A 92 0.33 5.24 6.70
N GLY A 93 -0.38 6.36 6.69
CA GLY A 93 0.13 7.68 6.31
C GLY A 93 1.14 8.27 7.30
N VAL A 94 1.30 7.72 8.51
CA VAL A 94 2.35 8.19 9.42
C VAL A 94 3.75 7.75 8.97
N PRO A 95 4.02 6.45 8.74
CA PRO A 95 5.33 6.02 8.23
C PRO A 95 5.53 6.29 6.73
N ILE A 96 4.46 6.44 5.96
CA ILE A 96 4.49 6.76 4.52
C ILE A 96 3.58 7.96 4.27
N PRO A 97 4.05 9.20 4.58
CA PRO A 97 3.23 10.41 4.48
C PRO A 97 2.66 10.67 3.08
N GLU A 98 3.31 10.13 2.06
CA GLU A 98 2.92 10.22 0.65
C GLU A 98 1.54 9.58 0.36
N ILE A 99 1.04 8.73 1.26
CA ILE A 99 -0.31 8.15 1.20
C ILE A 99 -1.39 9.21 1.45
N SER A 100 -1.15 10.12 2.41
CA SER A 100 -2.17 11.04 2.91
C SER A 100 -2.84 11.91 1.83
N PRO A 101 -2.11 12.48 0.86
CA PRO A 101 -2.70 13.25 -0.23
C PRO A 101 -3.58 12.43 -1.19
N CYS A 102 -3.42 11.09 -1.21
CA CYS A 102 -4.18 10.19 -2.10
C CYS A 102 -5.57 9.87 -1.53
N VAL A 103 -5.76 10.00 -0.22
CA VAL A 103 -7.01 9.66 0.48
C VAL A 103 -8.05 10.74 0.21
N GLY A 104 -9.20 10.32 -0.34
CA GLY A 104 -10.27 11.25 -0.73
C GLY A 104 -9.94 12.12 -1.94
N PHE A 105 -8.82 11.86 -2.65
CA PHE A 105 -8.45 12.62 -3.84
C PHE A 105 -9.26 12.16 -5.05
N ASP A 106 -10.30 12.91 -5.38
CA ASP A 106 -11.13 12.69 -6.57
C ASP A 106 -10.29 12.88 -7.85
N GLN A 107 -10.35 11.91 -8.74
CA GLN A 107 -9.62 11.95 -10.00
C GLN A 107 -10.31 12.82 -11.07
N CYS A 108 -11.58 13.23 -10.86
CA CYS A 108 -12.37 14.07 -11.76
C CYS A 108 -12.32 13.56 -13.21
N ASN A 109 -12.36 12.24 -13.38
CA ASN A 109 -12.28 11.59 -14.68
C ASN A 109 -13.28 10.43 -14.73
N TYR A 110 -14.08 10.35 -15.80
CA TYR A 110 -15.13 9.34 -15.97
C TYR A 110 -14.62 7.89 -16.08
N HIS A 111 -13.32 7.69 -16.28
CA HIS A 111 -12.68 6.37 -16.27
C HIS A 111 -12.38 5.86 -14.84
N HIS A 112 -12.50 6.71 -13.82
CA HIS A 112 -12.16 6.37 -12.45
C HIS A 112 -13.37 6.55 -11.53
N CYS A 113 -13.88 5.45 -10.98
CA CYS A 113 -15.00 5.44 -10.03
C CYS A 113 -14.56 5.50 -8.55
N PHE A 114 -13.26 5.54 -8.29
CA PHE A 114 -12.68 5.60 -6.95
C PHE A 114 -11.71 6.79 -6.84
N ASP A 115 -11.52 7.31 -5.63
CA ASP A 115 -10.40 8.18 -5.32
C ASP A 115 -9.06 7.45 -5.53
N VAL A 116 -7.95 8.16 -5.52
CA VAL A 116 -6.62 7.57 -5.79
C VAL A 116 -6.29 6.48 -4.77
N TRP A 117 -6.61 6.68 -3.50
CA TRP A 117 -6.32 5.67 -2.47
C TRP A 117 -7.22 4.43 -2.60
N GLY A 118 -8.50 4.62 -2.85
CA GLY A 118 -9.46 3.54 -3.08
C GLY A 118 -9.10 2.70 -4.31
N HIS A 119 -8.59 3.34 -5.39
CA HIS A 119 -8.01 2.65 -6.54
C HIS A 119 -6.76 1.86 -6.14
N THR A 120 -5.81 2.50 -5.45
CA THR A 120 -4.57 1.88 -4.99
C THR A 120 -4.82 0.65 -4.12
N ALA A 121 -5.71 0.73 -3.15
CA ALA A 121 -6.04 -0.40 -2.26
C ALA A 121 -6.57 -1.62 -3.04
N ARG A 122 -7.43 -1.38 -4.04
CA ARG A 122 -7.96 -2.43 -4.91
C ARG A 122 -6.90 -3.00 -5.84
N ALA A 123 -6.05 -2.16 -6.41
CA ALA A 123 -4.94 -2.59 -7.27
C ALA A 123 -3.95 -3.47 -6.48
N VAL A 124 -3.62 -3.09 -5.25
CA VAL A 124 -2.79 -3.91 -4.35
C VAL A 124 -3.47 -5.27 -4.08
N ALA A 125 -4.77 -5.30 -3.81
CA ALA A 125 -5.49 -6.55 -3.55
C ALA A 125 -5.60 -7.47 -4.77
N ALA A 126 -5.70 -6.89 -5.97
CA ALA A 126 -5.92 -7.63 -7.22
C ALA A 126 -4.68 -8.41 -7.70
N VAL A 127 -3.46 -7.98 -7.33
CA VAL A 127 -2.24 -8.68 -7.74
C VAL A 127 -1.86 -9.80 -6.78
N PRO A 128 -1.16 -10.85 -7.25
CA PRO A 128 -0.66 -11.92 -6.39
C PRO A 128 0.13 -11.39 -5.18
N PRO A 129 0.15 -12.13 -4.04
CA PRO A 129 0.85 -11.71 -2.83
C PRO A 129 2.37 -11.90 -2.95
N LYS A 130 2.97 -11.22 -3.93
CA LYS A 130 4.42 -11.09 -4.11
C LYS A 130 4.86 -9.69 -3.68
N ARG A 131 5.95 -9.59 -2.91
CA ARG A 131 6.44 -8.32 -2.36
C ARG A 131 6.59 -7.24 -3.42
N GLU A 132 7.28 -7.56 -4.52
CA GLU A 132 7.52 -6.61 -5.61
C GLU A 132 6.24 -6.09 -6.24
N LEU A 133 5.23 -6.95 -6.46
CA LEU A 133 3.95 -6.54 -7.06
C LEU A 133 3.14 -5.66 -6.10
N ARG A 134 2.99 -6.09 -4.85
CA ARG A 134 2.20 -5.37 -3.85
C ARG A 134 2.78 -3.99 -3.54
N TRP A 135 4.11 -3.86 -3.46
CA TRP A 135 4.77 -2.57 -3.29
C TRP A 135 4.67 -1.70 -4.55
N THR A 136 4.84 -2.28 -5.75
CA THR A 136 4.66 -1.54 -7.00
C THR A 136 3.25 -0.95 -7.08
N MET A 137 2.22 -1.76 -6.75
CA MET A 137 0.84 -1.29 -6.71
C MET A 137 0.58 -0.25 -5.63
N LEU A 138 1.25 -0.32 -4.49
CA LEU A 138 1.13 0.72 -3.47
C LEU A 138 1.69 2.06 -3.94
N PHE A 139 2.74 2.03 -4.78
CA PHE A 139 3.47 3.24 -5.18
C PHE A 139 3.01 3.86 -6.50
N HIS A 140 2.35 3.09 -7.40
CA HIS A 140 2.16 3.47 -8.80
C HIS A 140 1.49 4.84 -9.02
N ASP A 141 0.57 5.21 -8.16
CA ASP A 141 -0.27 6.41 -8.28
C ASP A 141 -0.01 7.49 -7.23
N LEU A 142 1.03 7.35 -6.38
CA LEU A 142 1.33 8.33 -5.32
C LEU A 142 1.58 9.75 -5.86
N GLY A 143 2.03 9.87 -7.11
CA GLY A 143 2.29 11.16 -7.76
C GLY A 143 1.04 11.87 -8.30
N LYS A 144 -0.10 11.20 -8.45
CA LYS A 144 -1.32 11.79 -9.06
C LYS A 144 -1.78 13.07 -8.37
N PRO A 145 -1.85 13.17 -7.03
CA PRO A 145 -2.29 14.39 -6.37
C PRO A 145 -1.44 15.63 -6.69
N LEU A 146 -0.17 15.43 -7.07
CA LEU A 146 0.79 16.50 -7.37
C LEU A 146 0.86 16.87 -8.86
N CYS A 147 0.24 16.06 -9.74
CA CYS A 147 0.31 16.23 -11.20
C CYS A 147 -1.03 16.58 -11.85
N ARG A 148 -2.11 16.73 -11.07
CA ARG A 148 -3.44 16.95 -11.63
C ARG A 148 -3.52 18.28 -12.38
N THR A 149 -3.97 18.21 -13.64
CA THR A 149 -4.39 19.33 -14.47
C THR A 149 -5.81 19.09 -14.95
N PHE A 150 -6.48 20.14 -15.47
CA PHE A 150 -7.82 20.02 -16.03
C PHE A 150 -7.81 20.50 -17.48
N ASP A 151 -8.58 19.81 -18.33
CA ASP A 151 -8.88 20.31 -19.66
C ASP A 151 -10.05 21.32 -19.65
N GLU A 152 -10.43 21.83 -20.84
CA GLU A 152 -11.51 22.79 -20.99
C GLU A 152 -12.90 22.24 -20.59
N GLN A 153 -13.05 20.90 -20.52
CA GLN A 153 -14.26 20.21 -20.11
C GLN A 153 -14.28 19.91 -18.61
N GLY A 154 -13.21 20.26 -17.87
CA GLY A 154 -13.06 19.99 -16.45
C GLY A 154 -12.67 18.54 -16.12
N VAL A 155 -12.20 17.78 -17.12
CA VAL A 155 -11.70 16.42 -16.92
C VAL A 155 -10.28 16.47 -16.36
N GLY A 156 -10.01 15.64 -15.32
CA GLY A 156 -8.71 15.55 -14.67
C GLY A 156 -7.71 14.73 -15.50
N HIS A 157 -6.51 15.25 -15.66
CA HIS A 157 -5.37 14.61 -16.30
C HIS A 157 -4.16 14.59 -15.35
N PHE A 158 -3.32 13.55 -15.45
CA PHE A 158 -2.21 13.30 -14.53
C PHE A 158 -0.87 13.11 -15.27
N TYR A 159 -0.56 14.03 -16.19
CA TYR A 159 0.66 13.92 -17.02
C TYR A 159 1.93 13.87 -16.14
N GLY A 160 2.76 12.85 -16.38
CA GLY A 160 4.03 12.66 -15.66
C GLY A 160 3.92 12.09 -14.24
N HIS A 161 2.72 11.68 -13.81
CA HIS A 161 2.53 11.09 -12.47
C HIS A 161 3.37 9.83 -12.26
N THR A 162 3.55 8.99 -13.29
CA THR A 162 4.34 7.75 -13.20
C THR A 162 5.79 8.02 -12.86
N ALA A 163 6.42 9.00 -13.54
CA ALA A 163 7.79 9.40 -13.26
C ALA A 163 7.93 10.02 -11.86
N LEU A 164 6.92 10.77 -11.40
CA LEU A 164 6.88 11.33 -10.05
C LEU A 164 6.68 10.24 -9.00
N SER A 165 5.73 9.31 -9.23
CA SER A 165 5.49 8.16 -8.36
C SER A 165 6.75 7.31 -8.19
N ALA A 166 7.50 7.07 -9.29
CA ALA A 166 8.76 6.32 -9.25
C ALA A 166 9.82 7.02 -8.38
N ARG A 167 9.93 8.36 -8.46
CA ARG A 167 10.84 9.13 -7.59
C ARG A 167 10.41 9.06 -6.13
N MET A 168 9.13 9.28 -5.83
CA MET A 168 8.58 9.17 -4.49
C MET A 168 8.81 7.76 -3.91
N ALA A 169 8.59 6.72 -4.72
CA ALA A 169 8.85 5.33 -4.34
C ALA A 169 10.34 5.11 -3.99
N GLU A 170 11.27 5.67 -4.76
CA GLU A 170 12.71 5.57 -4.47
C GLU A 170 13.07 6.21 -3.12
N ASP A 171 12.51 7.38 -2.82
CA ASP A 171 12.71 8.07 -1.54
C ASP A 171 12.11 7.26 -0.36
N ILE A 172 10.92 6.69 -0.53
CA ILE A 172 10.28 5.83 0.47
C ILE A 172 11.11 4.55 0.69
N MET A 173 11.53 3.88 -0.37
CA MET A 173 12.33 2.66 -0.29
C MET A 173 13.71 2.91 0.35
N ALA A 174 14.32 4.06 0.08
CA ALA A 174 15.57 4.47 0.73
C ALA A 174 15.35 4.71 2.23
N ARG A 175 14.31 5.48 2.60
CA ARG A 175 13.94 5.80 3.98
C ARG A 175 13.61 4.54 4.80
N LEU A 176 12.92 3.58 4.22
CA LEU A 176 12.51 2.33 4.88
C LEU A 176 13.56 1.20 4.77
N HIS A 177 14.75 1.48 4.23
CA HIS A 177 15.87 0.54 4.11
C HIS A 177 15.55 -0.76 3.35
N PHE A 178 14.88 -0.63 2.20
CA PHE A 178 14.62 -1.78 1.33
C PHE A 178 15.90 -2.43 0.81
N GLU A 179 15.89 -3.75 0.64
CA GLU A 179 16.99 -4.47 0.01
C GLU A 179 17.16 -4.04 -1.46
N LYS A 180 18.41 -3.88 -1.89
CA LYS A 180 18.75 -3.40 -3.25
C LYS A 180 18.03 -4.19 -4.35
N ALA A 181 18.03 -5.53 -4.26
CA ALA A 181 17.40 -6.38 -5.28
C ALA A 181 15.88 -6.15 -5.40
N LEU A 182 15.18 -5.85 -4.31
CA LEU A 182 13.75 -5.54 -4.34
C LEU A 182 13.51 -4.14 -4.89
N ARG A 183 14.32 -3.15 -4.49
CA ARG A 183 14.26 -1.78 -5.06
C ARG A 183 14.43 -1.78 -6.56
N ASP A 184 15.42 -2.52 -7.09
CA ASP A 184 15.70 -2.59 -8.52
C ASP A 184 14.52 -3.19 -9.30
N ARG A 185 13.84 -4.23 -8.75
CA ARG A 185 12.64 -4.82 -9.36
C ARG A 185 11.46 -3.86 -9.35
N ILE A 186 11.15 -3.24 -8.22
CA ILE A 186 10.04 -2.27 -8.12
C ILE A 186 10.26 -1.09 -9.05
N ARG A 187 11.48 -0.55 -9.09
CA ARG A 187 11.83 0.56 -10.00
C ARG A 187 11.63 0.17 -11.47
N ALA A 188 12.06 -1.03 -11.88
CA ALA A 188 11.86 -1.51 -13.24
C ALA A 188 10.36 -1.63 -13.59
N GLN A 189 9.53 -2.10 -12.67
CA GLN A 189 8.09 -2.21 -12.86
C GLN A 189 7.41 -0.83 -12.95
N LEU A 190 7.75 0.10 -12.06
CA LEU A 190 7.21 1.47 -12.09
C LEU A 190 7.60 2.23 -13.36
N ALA A 191 8.83 2.07 -13.84
CA ALA A 191 9.31 2.73 -15.06
C ALA A 191 8.55 2.30 -16.33
N CYS A 192 7.91 1.13 -16.31
CA CYS A 192 7.19 0.58 -17.46
C CYS A 192 5.67 0.56 -17.25
N PHE A 193 5.19 1.18 -16.16
CA PHE A 193 3.79 1.07 -15.75
C PHE A 193 2.82 1.64 -16.81
N ASP A 194 3.20 2.73 -17.48
CA ASP A 194 2.41 3.36 -18.55
C ASP A 194 2.72 2.80 -19.96
N ASP A 195 3.75 1.93 -20.09
CA ASP A 195 4.05 1.30 -21.36
C ASP A 195 2.91 0.32 -21.70
N MET A 196 1.98 0.77 -22.53
CA MET A 196 0.88 -0.08 -23.02
C MET A 196 1.49 -1.29 -23.74
N PHE A 197 1.36 -2.45 -23.14
CA PHE A 197 1.68 -3.71 -23.79
C PHE A 197 0.85 -3.84 -25.07
N ARG A 198 1.46 -3.61 -26.21
CA ARG A 198 0.86 -4.01 -27.48
C ARG A 198 0.79 -5.54 -27.45
N PRO A 199 -0.39 -6.17 -27.67
CA PRO A 199 -0.56 -7.63 -27.57
C PRO A 199 0.16 -8.41 -28.69
N GLU A 200 1.05 -7.78 -29.43
CA GLU A 200 1.82 -8.37 -30.48
C GLU A 200 3.00 -9.17 -29.90
N ARG A 201 3.16 -10.42 -30.33
CA ARG A 201 4.26 -11.30 -29.89
C ARG A 201 5.64 -10.65 -29.97
N ALA A 202 5.91 -9.89 -31.03
CA ALA A 202 7.19 -9.21 -31.23
C ALA A 202 7.44 -8.11 -30.17
N ALA A 203 6.40 -7.36 -29.77
CA ALA A 203 6.50 -6.36 -28.72
C ALA A 203 6.75 -7.02 -27.36
N ILE A 204 6.04 -8.11 -27.03
CA ILE A 204 6.24 -8.87 -25.79
C ILE A 204 7.67 -9.42 -25.72
N HIS A 205 8.18 -10.04 -26.78
CA HIS A 205 9.55 -10.55 -26.80
C HIS A 205 10.61 -9.45 -26.63
N LYS A 206 10.38 -8.27 -27.22
CA LYS A 206 11.26 -7.11 -27.05
C LYS A 206 11.29 -6.64 -25.59
N GLU A 207 10.13 -6.55 -24.95
CA GLU A 207 10.05 -6.16 -23.55
C GLU A 207 10.62 -7.23 -22.62
N MET A 208 10.41 -8.52 -22.90
CA MET A 208 11.04 -9.62 -22.15
C MET A 208 12.58 -9.56 -22.24
N ALA A 209 13.13 -9.20 -23.39
CA ALA A 209 14.59 -9.02 -23.57
C ALA A 209 15.11 -7.79 -22.79
N ARG A 210 14.31 -6.72 -22.70
CA ARG A 210 14.66 -5.46 -22.00
C ARG A 210 14.52 -5.56 -20.48
N LEU A 211 13.44 -6.15 -20.00
CA LEU A 211 13.00 -6.12 -18.60
C LEU A 211 13.16 -7.46 -17.86
N GLY A 212 13.40 -8.53 -18.60
CA GLY A 212 13.33 -9.90 -18.10
C GLY A 212 11.90 -10.47 -18.12
N ALA A 213 11.81 -11.77 -18.34
CA ALA A 213 10.52 -12.47 -18.47
C ALA A 213 9.62 -12.33 -17.24
N GLU A 214 10.19 -12.39 -16.03
CA GLU A 214 9.46 -12.26 -14.78
C GLU A 214 8.82 -10.86 -14.63
N THR A 215 9.55 -9.79 -14.97
CA THR A 215 9.03 -8.42 -14.93
C THR A 215 7.87 -8.24 -15.89
N VAL A 216 7.99 -8.72 -17.13
CA VAL A 216 6.91 -8.65 -18.13
C VAL A 216 5.68 -9.44 -17.69
N GLN A 217 5.86 -10.65 -17.14
CA GLN A 217 4.78 -11.44 -16.59
C GLN A 217 4.07 -10.69 -15.43
N ASN A 218 4.83 -10.09 -14.53
CA ASN A 218 4.28 -9.32 -13.42
C ASN A 218 3.49 -8.11 -13.91
N LEU A 219 4.01 -7.37 -14.91
CA LEU A 219 3.30 -6.22 -15.52
C LEU A 219 2.01 -6.65 -16.23
N SER A 220 1.99 -7.81 -16.89
CA SER A 220 0.76 -8.33 -17.51
C SER A 220 -0.33 -8.64 -16.48
N LEU A 221 0.02 -9.06 -15.27
CA LEU A 221 -0.92 -9.29 -14.17
C LEU A 221 -1.51 -7.99 -13.62
N ILE A 222 -0.75 -6.91 -13.68
CA ILE A 222 -1.18 -5.58 -13.22
C ILE A 222 -2.26 -4.99 -14.15
N HIS A 223 -2.17 -5.25 -15.46
CA HIS A 223 -3.07 -4.68 -16.48
C HIS A 223 -4.34 -5.53 -16.73
N ILE A 224 -4.47 -6.67 -16.09
CA ILE A 224 -5.68 -7.50 -16.15
C ILE A 224 -6.69 -7.04 -15.10
#